data_444c6d1ec066f6caab0da9d31f18ac43
#
_entry.id   444c6d1ec066f6caab0da9d31f18ac43
#
_cell.length_a   1.000
_cell.length_b   1.000
_cell.length_c   1.000
_cell.angle_alpha   90.00
_cell.angle_beta   90.00
_cell.angle_gamma   90.00
#
_symmetry.space_group_name_H-M   'P 1'
#
loop_
_entity.id
_entity.type
_entity.pdbx_description
1 polymer ?
#
loop_
_entity_poly.entity_id
_entity_poly.type
_entity_poly.pdbx_seq_one_letter_code
_entity_poly.pdbx_strand_id
1 'polypeptide(L)'
;MALDYRKVERLLKGFANHNRLKILELLEKQPELSVADISEKLKIGYENASDHIRKMAIAGLIMKRNDGPNVRHKLTPKAISILAFCKTLQ
;
A
#
# COMPACT_ATOMS: atom_id res chain seq x y z
N MET A 1 -17.87 -20.04 -7.85
CA MET A 1 -18.13 -18.95 -6.89
C MET A 1 -18.14 -17.62 -7.64
N ALA A 2 -19.18 -16.84 -7.44
CA ALA A 2 -19.30 -15.56 -8.13
C ALA A 2 -18.38 -14.49 -7.51
N LEU A 3 -17.88 -13.57 -8.34
CA LEU A 3 -17.12 -12.44 -7.85
C LEU A 3 -18.04 -11.44 -7.16
N ASP A 4 -17.58 -10.88 -6.06
CA ASP A 4 -18.17 -9.68 -5.48
C ASP A 4 -17.59 -8.48 -6.23
N TYR A 5 -18.32 -7.97 -7.20
CA TYR A 5 -17.81 -6.93 -8.11
C TYR A 5 -17.42 -5.66 -7.39
N ARG A 6 -18.19 -5.22 -6.41
CA ARG A 6 -17.90 -3.98 -5.68
C ARG A 6 -16.66 -4.12 -4.81
N LYS A 7 -16.52 -5.28 -4.17
CA LYS A 7 -15.36 -5.56 -3.32
C LYS A 7 -14.08 -5.60 -4.16
N VAL A 8 -14.13 -6.31 -5.30
CA VAL A 8 -12.98 -6.41 -6.20
C VAL A 8 -12.65 -5.06 -6.81
N GLU A 9 -13.65 -4.29 -7.21
CA GLU A 9 -13.44 -2.95 -7.75
C GLU A 9 -12.71 -2.05 -6.75
N ARG A 10 -13.17 -2.05 -5.50
CA ARG A 10 -12.53 -1.24 -4.45
C ARG A 10 -11.08 -1.63 -4.23
N LEU A 11 -10.81 -2.94 -4.26
CA LEU A 11 -9.45 -3.43 -4.12
C LEU A 11 -8.58 -2.99 -5.28
N LEU A 12 -9.05 -3.13 -6.52
CA LEU A 12 -8.31 -2.70 -7.70
C LEU A 12 -8.02 -1.20 -7.66
N LYS A 13 -9.01 -0.39 -7.31
CA LYS A 13 -8.82 1.06 -7.18
C LYS A 13 -7.86 1.41 -6.04
N GLY A 14 -7.75 0.53 -5.05
CA GLY A 14 -6.84 0.73 -3.93
C GLY A 14 -5.37 0.68 -4.31
N PHE A 15 -5.02 0.06 -5.43
CA PHE A 15 -3.62 -0.02 -5.85
C PHE A 15 -3.36 0.36 -7.32
N ALA A 16 -4.38 0.60 -8.12
CA ALA A 16 -4.22 0.92 -9.56
C ALA A 16 -3.75 2.37 -9.76
N ASN A 17 -2.53 2.66 -9.32
CA ASN A 17 -1.90 3.98 -9.37
C ASN A 17 -0.40 3.74 -9.23
N HIS A 18 0.42 4.40 -10.08
CA HIS A 18 1.86 4.11 -10.08
C HIS A 18 2.54 4.44 -8.74
N ASN A 19 2.11 5.47 -8.03
CA ASN A 19 2.67 5.77 -6.71
C ASN A 19 2.29 4.71 -5.68
N ARG A 20 1.06 4.19 -5.74
CA ARG A 20 0.63 3.12 -4.83
C ARG A 20 1.37 1.81 -5.13
N LEU A 21 1.63 1.51 -6.40
CA LEU A 21 2.47 0.37 -6.78
C LEU A 21 3.89 0.52 -6.25
N LYS A 22 4.44 1.74 -6.30
CA LYS A 22 5.75 2.01 -5.71
C LYS A 22 5.75 1.79 -4.19
N ILE A 23 4.69 2.19 -3.52
CA ILE A 23 4.55 1.98 -2.07
C ILE A 23 4.50 0.49 -1.75
N LEU A 24 3.73 -0.30 -2.51
CA LEU A 24 3.69 -1.75 -2.33
C LEU A 24 5.09 -2.36 -2.45
N GLU A 25 5.80 -2.03 -3.50
CA GLU A 25 7.13 -2.56 -3.74
C GLU A 25 8.12 -2.14 -2.65
N LEU A 26 8.07 -0.87 -2.25
CA LEU A 26 8.93 -0.36 -1.18
C LEU A 26 8.69 -1.10 0.13
N LEU A 27 7.43 -1.26 0.55
CA LEU A 27 7.11 -1.92 1.81
C LEU A 27 7.38 -3.42 1.78
N GLU A 28 7.40 -4.04 0.61
CA GLU A 28 7.83 -5.43 0.49
C GLU A 28 9.32 -5.55 0.84
N LYS A 29 10.13 -4.62 0.35
CA LYS A 29 11.58 -4.63 0.58
C LYS A 29 11.95 -4.08 1.95
N GLN A 30 11.26 -3.05 2.41
CA GLN A 30 11.55 -2.34 3.66
C GLN A 30 10.26 -2.15 4.44
N PRO A 31 9.83 -3.15 5.21
CA PRO A 31 8.65 -3.02 6.06
C PRO A 31 8.91 -2.08 7.24
N GLU A 32 7.85 -1.69 7.91
CA GLU A 32 7.87 -0.90 9.14
C GLU A 32 8.32 0.55 8.94
N LEU A 33 8.05 1.12 7.75
CA LEU A 33 8.35 2.52 7.48
C LEU A 33 7.21 3.43 7.93
N SER A 34 7.57 4.66 8.33
CA SER A 34 6.61 5.73 8.61
C SER A 34 6.19 6.40 7.30
N VAL A 35 5.16 7.27 7.37
CA VAL A 35 4.76 8.08 6.20
C VAL A 35 5.91 8.96 5.74
N ALA A 36 6.62 9.59 6.69
CA ALA A 36 7.76 10.44 6.35
C ALA A 36 8.85 9.66 5.61
N ASP A 37 9.14 8.45 6.08
CA ASP A 37 10.13 7.58 5.41
C ASP A 37 9.71 7.26 3.98
N ILE A 38 8.45 6.90 3.78
CA ILE A 38 7.92 6.55 2.47
C ILE A 38 7.96 7.77 1.53
N SER A 39 7.52 8.91 2.03
CA SER A 39 7.56 10.18 1.29
C SER A 39 8.97 10.50 0.82
N GLU A 40 9.94 10.39 1.73
CA GLU A 40 11.33 10.70 1.43
C GLU A 40 11.94 9.72 0.42
N LYS A 41 11.73 8.42 0.65
CA LYS A 41 12.33 7.39 -0.22
C LYS A 41 11.76 7.40 -1.63
N LEU A 42 10.48 7.67 -1.77
CA LEU A 42 9.81 7.71 -3.07
C LEU A 42 9.80 9.10 -3.71
N LYS A 43 10.26 10.12 -2.97
CA LYS A 43 10.28 11.51 -3.43
C LYS A 43 8.90 11.99 -3.87
N ILE A 44 7.89 11.68 -3.07
CA ILE A 44 6.53 12.19 -3.23
C ILE A 44 6.19 13.04 -2.02
N GLY A 45 5.31 14.03 -2.20
CA GLY A 45 4.92 14.91 -1.11
C GLY A 45 4.35 14.15 0.08
N TYR A 46 4.61 14.63 1.30
CA TYR A 46 4.14 13.98 2.52
C TYR A 46 2.62 13.78 2.52
N GLU A 47 1.88 14.83 2.13
CA GLU A 47 0.40 14.74 2.13
C GLU A 47 -0.09 13.73 1.10
N ASN A 48 0.54 13.66 -0.07
CA ASN A 48 0.21 12.67 -1.09
C ASN A 48 0.50 11.26 -0.61
N ALA A 49 1.67 11.05 0.01
CA ALA A 49 2.02 9.76 0.57
C ALA A 49 1.02 9.35 1.64
N SER A 50 0.68 10.27 2.55
CA SER A 50 -0.29 10.02 3.61
C SER A 50 -1.66 9.63 3.05
N ASP A 51 -2.13 10.34 2.02
CA ASP A 51 -3.42 10.05 1.40
C ASP A 51 -3.43 8.66 0.72
N HIS A 52 -2.37 8.35 -0.04
CA HIS A 52 -2.24 7.03 -0.65
C HIS A 52 -2.24 5.92 0.39
N ILE A 53 -1.44 6.07 1.43
CA ILE A 53 -1.32 5.07 2.49
C ILE A 53 -2.65 4.87 3.20
N ARG A 54 -3.37 5.96 3.51
CA ARG A 54 -4.69 5.89 4.14
C ARG A 54 -5.67 5.09 3.27
N LYS A 55 -5.74 5.40 1.98
CA LYS A 55 -6.62 4.70 1.05
C LYS A 55 -6.24 3.24 0.88
N MET A 56 -4.95 2.95 0.83
CA MET A 56 -4.46 1.57 0.76
C MET A 56 -4.77 0.78 2.03
N ALA A 57 -4.70 1.42 3.20
CA ALA A 57 -5.07 0.79 4.45
C ALA A 57 -6.57 0.46 4.49
N ILE A 58 -7.42 1.40 4.04
CA ILE A 58 -8.86 1.17 3.94
C ILE A 58 -9.17 0.01 2.98
N ALA A 59 -8.41 -0.12 1.91
CA ALA A 59 -8.59 -1.21 0.94
C ALA A 59 -8.05 -2.56 1.45
N GLY A 60 -7.43 -2.59 2.64
CA GLY A 60 -6.90 -3.83 3.21
C GLY A 60 -5.53 -4.22 2.69
N LEU A 61 -4.76 -3.27 2.16
CA LEU A 61 -3.44 -3.53 1.59
C LEU A 61 -2.29 -3.24 2.57
N ILE A 62 -2.53 -2.37 3.53
CA ILE A 62 -1.52 -1.93 4.50
C ILE A 62 -2.06 -2.10 5.91
N MET A 63 -1.22 -2.66 6.78
CA MET A 63 -1.45 -2.71 8.23
C MET A 63 -0.63 -1.61 8.88
N LYS A 64 -1.20 -0.98 9.91
CA LYS A 64 -0.55 0.07 10.69
C LYS A 64 -0.27 -0.44 12.09
N ARG A 65 0.90 -0.07 12.63
CA ARG A 65 1.28 -0.37 13.99
C ARG A 65 1.79 0.89 14.67
N ASN A 66 1.26 1.20 15.84
CA ASN A 66 1.75 2.32 16.62
C ASN A 66 3.07 1.93 17.29
N ASP A 67 4.04 2.84 17.22
CA ASP A 67 5.36 2.66 17.83
C ASP A 67 5.76 4.01 18.46
N GLY A 68 5.29 4.25 19.69
CA GLY A 68 5.45 5.54 20.34
C GLY A 68 4.75 6.63 19.53
N PRO A 69 5.46 7.73 19.21
CA PRO A 69 4.88 8.80 18.40
C PRO A 69 4.79 8.47 16.91
N ASN A 70 5.35 7.33 16.48
CA ASN A 70 5.40 6.95 15.08
C ASN A 70 4.34 5.90 14.76
N VAL A 71 3.88 5.89 13.50
CA VAL A 71 3.04 4.84 12.95
C VAL A 71 3.86 4.11 11.89
N ARG A 72 4.00 2.79 12.04
CA ARG A 72 4.74 1.93 11.13
C ARG A 72 3.79 1.22 10.19
N HIS A 73 4.23 0.96 8.97
CA HIS A 73 3.39 0.41 7.91
C HIS A 73 3.99 -0.88 7.36
N LYS A 74 3.12 -1.85 7.09
CA LYS A 74 3.49 -3.17 6.62
C LYS A 74 2.43 -3.68 5.65
N LEU A 75 2.83 -4.44 4.64
CA LEU A 75 1.88 -5.05 3.71
C LEU A 75 1.07 -6.15 4.40
N THR A 76 -0.21 -6.23 4.02
CA THR A 76 -1.04 -7.38 4.38
C THR A 76 -0.68 -8.56 3.49
N PRO A 77 -1.04 -9.82 3.87
CA PRO A 77 -0.87 -10.97 2.97
C PRO A 77 -1.55 -10.77 1.62
N LYS A 78 -2.72 -10.12 1.61
CA LYS A 78 -3.42 -9.79 0.37
C LYS A 78 -2.57 -8.90 -0.54
N ALA A 79 -1.93 -7.88 0.03
CA ALA A 79 -1.07 -6.97 -0.73
C ALA A 79 0.14 -7.70 -1.32
N ILE A 80 0.71 -8.63 -0.57
CA ILE A 80 1.85 -9.43 -1.04
C ILE A 80 1.43 -10.26 -2.26
N SER A 81 0.25 -10.89 -2.22
CA SER A 81 -0.29 -11.66 -3.34
C SER A 81 -0.55 -10.77 -4.56
N ILE A 82 -1.12 -9.58 -4.33
CA ILE A 82 -1.39 -8.61 -5.40
C ILE A 82 -0.09 -8.16 -6.05
N LEU A 83 0.92 -7.85 -5.25
CA LEU A 83 2.21 -7.41 -5.81
C LEU A 83 2.86 -8.51 -6.65
N ALA A 84 2.80 -9.76 -6.18
CA ALA A 84 3.29 -10.89 -6.94
C ALA A 84 2.58 -11.01 -8.29
N PHE A 85 1.25 -10.85 -8.29
CA PHE A 85 0.47 -10.84 -9.53
C PHE A 85 0.90 -9.69 -10.45
N CYS A 86 1.05 -8.48 -9.91
CA CYS A 86 1.46 -7.32 -10.69
C CYS A 86 2.79 -7.54 -11.39
N LYS A 87 3.73 -8.21 -10.74
CA LYS A 87 5.03 -8.52 -11.34
C LYS A 87 4.90 -9.42 -12.57
N THR A 88 3.84 -10.21 -12.67
CA THR A 88 3.60 -11.06 -13.85
C THR A 88 3.09 -10.27 -15.05
N LEU A 89 2.67 -9.02 -14.85
CA LEU A 89 2.08 -8.20 -15.91
C LEU A 89 3.11 -7.47 -16.77
N GLN A 90 4.36 -7.52 -16.40
CA GLN A 90 5.42 -6.85 -17.16
C GLN A 90 6.31 -7.82 -17.91
#